data_0fc0c271108af8ff043e16659949f043
#
_entry.id   0fc0c271108af8ff043e16659949f043
#
_cell.length_a   1.000
_cell.length_b   1.000
_cell.length_c   1.000
_cell.angle_alpha   90.00
_cell.angle_beta   90.00
_cell.angle_gamma   90.00
#
_symmetry.space_group_name_H-M   'P 1'
#
loop_
_entity.id
_entity.type
_entity.pdbx_description
1 polymer ?
#
loop_
_entity_poly.entity_id
_entity_poly.type
_entity_poly.pdbx_seq_one_letter_code
_entity_poly.pdbx_strand_id
1 'polypeptide(L)'
;MTDTLFTNVRILDGTGQNPYPGSVLVQGNRIRQVGRSTAPIATGNATLIDGAGATLMPGLCEAHTHFSWNDAATLSAIQTMPLEEHVLWCAKVAKRYLEAGFTSCVGAACAKPRLDVVIRNAINAGQIPGPRYLAASQEITVLGALGDETLPHLPFPEFSFGVNVSGADEMRKAVRLFLKYGVDSIKLNLSGDNFTPQSPAETTWMLDEEVDAAMREVRMRGKRGIAHARSSDSVKQALRHGIDLIYHASFVDNEALDMLEAAKDRIFVAPGIAILYAMLHEASAFGITNAMAVEMGYQIEWDAALESLSKMHKRGIRVLPGGDYGFAFTPHCQNARDLEFFVKYLGFTPMEAIRSATLYGGQIMMRPNELGAVKDGFLADLLLVDGDPLANLAILRDPKRLLAVMKDGVFAKAPEIASQGAWGRAA
;
A
#
# COMPACT_ATOMS: atom_id res chain seq x y z
N MET A 1 -13.74 25.38 4.05
CA MET A 1 -14.04 24.36 3.00
C MET A 1 -15.51 24.50 2.67
N THR A 2 -15.87 24.50 1.40
CA THR A 2 -17.27 24.53 0.95
C THR A 2 -17.83 23.11 1.09
N ASP A 3 -19.04 22.96 1.60
CA ASP A 3 -19.71 21.65 1.67
C ASP A 3 -19.92 21.11 0.25
N THR A 4 -19.89 19.78 0.08
CA THR A 4 -20.07 19.11 -1.20
C THR A 4 -21.19 18.08 -1.07
N LEU A 5 -22.17 18.08 -1.99
CA LEU A 5 -23.20 17.06 -2.06
C LEU A 5 -23.10 16.30 -3.39
N PHE A 6 -22.70 15.05 -3.30
CA PHE A 6 -22.78 14.10 -4.42
C PHE A 6 -24.21 13.58 -4.52
N THR A 7 -24.81 13.75 -5.70
CA THR A 7 -26.17 13.26 -6.02
C THR A 7 -26.12 12.30 -7.19
N ASN A 8 -27.17 11.51 -7.36
CA ASN A 8 -27.30 10.59 -8.48
C ASN A 8 -26.06 9.69 -8.64
N VAL A 9 -25.57 9.15 -7.51
CA VAL A 9 -24.43 8.22 -7.47
C VAL A 9 -24.88 6.82 -7.10
N ARG A 10 -24.14 5.83 -7.57
CA ARG A 10 -24.18 4.46 -7.09
C ARG A 10 -23.16 4.32 -5.96
N ILE A 11 -23.62 4.15 -4.74
CA ILE A 11 -22.76 4.04 -3.56
C ILE A 11 -22.25 2.62 -3.41
N LEU A 12 -20.94 2.44 -3.53
CA LEU A 12 -20.19 1.23 -3.17
C LEU A 12 -19.47 1.54 -1.86
N ASP A 13 -20.08 1.18 -0.72
CA ASP A 13 -19.72 1.72 0.58
C ASP A 13 -18.44 1.14 1.21
N GLY A 14 -17.81 0.13 0.56
CA GLY A 14 -16.59 -0.52 1.06
C GLY A 14 -16.82 -1.61 2.11
N THR A 15 -18.04 -1.78 2.62
CA THR A 15 -18.33 -2.75 3.70
C THR A 15 -18.50 -4.18 3.19
N GLY A 16 -18.69 -4.36 1.90
CA GLY A 16 -19.04 -5.64 1.28
C GLY A 16 -20.53 -5.80 0.99
N GLN A 17 -21.34 -4.77 1.25
CA GLN A 17 -22.75 -4.74 0.85
C GLN A 17 -22.89 -4.44 -0.64
N ASN A 18 -24.00 -4.90 -1.23
CA ASN A 18 -24.33 -4.57 -2.62
C ASN A 18 -24.47 -3.05 -2.80
N PRO A 19 -23.94 -2.49 -3.89
CA PRO A 19 -24.09 -1.08 -4.19
C PRO A 19 -25.57 -0.65 -4.32
N TYR A 20 -25.83 0.60 -3.94
CA TYR A 20 -27.18 1.15 -4.00
C TYR A 20 -27.17 2.62 -4.48
N PRO A 21 -28.26 3.09 -5.13
CA PRO A 21 -28.35 4.48 -5.54
C PRO A 21 -28.55 5.40 -4.34
N GLY A 22 -27.92 6.58 -4.36
CA GLY A 22 -28.02 7.50 -3.24
C GLY A 22 -27.32 8.84 -3.46
N SER A 23 -27.12 9.53 -2.35
CA SER A 23 -26.43 10.83 -2.27
C SER A 23 -25.54 10.86 -1.02
N VAL A 24 -24.46 11.63 -1.08
CA VAL A 24 -23.50 11.76 0.04
C VAL A 24 -23.16 13.23 0.26
N LEU A 25 -23.47 13.73 1.47
CA LEU A 25 -23.09 15.07 1.91
C LEU A 25 -21.77 15.04 2.66
N VAL A 26 -20.82 15.82 2.18
CA VAL A 26 -19.54 16.08 2.84
C VAL A 26 -19.57 17.47 3.44
N GLN A 27 -19.21 17.58 4.74
CA GLN A 27 -19.04 18.84 5.46
C GLN A 27 -17.66 18.87 6.12
N GLY A 28 -16.88 19.89 5.79
CA GLY A 28 -15.48 19.94 6.21
C GLY A 28 -14.69 18.73 5.69
N ASN A 29 -14.09 17.96 6.58
CA ASN A 29 -13.32 16.78 6.20
C ASN A 29 -14.07 15.44 6.40
N ARG A 30 -15.41 15.47 6.69
CA ARG A 30 -16.17 14.27 7.00
C ARG A 30 -17.42 14.10 6.16
N ILE A 31 -17.79 12.85 5.96
CA ILE A 31 -19.10 12.45 5.45
C ILE A 31 -20.12 12.78 6.55
N ARG A 32 -20.97 13.76 6.27
CA ARG A 32 -22.00 14.20 7.22
C ARG A 32 -23.21 13.29 7.18
N GLN A 33 -23.61 12.87 5.97
CA GLN A 33 -24.79 12.06 5.78
C GLN A 33 -24.70 11.25 4.49
N VAL A 34 -25.09 9.99 4.58
CA VAL A 34 -25.31 9.09 3.45
C VAL A 34 -26.81 8.85 3.32
N GLY A 35 -27.40 9.28 2.21
CA GLY A 35 -28.82 9.12 1.91
C GLY A 35 -29.06 8.08 0.81
N ARG A 36 -30.05 7.21 0.99
CA ARG A 36 -30.57 6.38 -0.10
C ARG A 36 -31.44 7.22 -1.01
N SER A 37 -31.65 6.81 -2.27
CA SER A 37 -32.44 7.58 -3.27
C SER A 37 -33.84 7.94 -2.83
N THR A 38 -34.43 7.17 -1.90
CA THR A 38 -35.76 7.41 -1.33
C THR A 38 -35.78 8.48 -0.22
N ALA A 39 -34.61 8.96 0.23
CA ALA A 39 -34.47 9.95 1.29
C ALA A 39 -33.51 11.07 0.82
N PRO A 40 -34.00 12.09 0.12
CA PRO A 40 -33.20 13.18 -0.39
C PRO A 40 -32.56 13.96 0.75
N ILE A 41 -31.29 14.31 0.57
CA ILE A 41 -30.51 15.15 1.50
C ILE A 41 -30.78 16.61 1.16
N ALA A 42 -31.04 17.45 2.16
CA ALA A 42 -31.17 18.90 1.96
C ALA A 42 -29.83 19.49 1.45
N THR A 43 -29.89 20.25 0.38
CA THR A 43 -28.71 20.78 -0.31
C THR A 43 -28.00 21.88 0.46
N GLY A 44 -28.73 22.68 1.24
CA GLY A 44 -28.15 23.86 1.91
C GLY A 44 -27.36 24.74 0.92
N ASN A 45 -26.12 25.11 1.34
CA ASN A 45 -25.19 25.86 0.50
C ASN A 45 -24.07 24.95 -0.10
N ALA A 46 -24.29 23.64 -0.15
CA ALA A 46 -23.31 22.70 -0.67
C ALA A 46 -23.12 22.83 -2.19
N THR A 47 -21.91 22.69 -2.66
CA THR A 47 -21.63 22.51 -4.09
C THR A 47 -22.19 21.16 -4.54
N LEU A 48 -23.06 21.19 -5.54
CA LEU A 48 -23.70 19.99 -6.10
C LEU A 48 -22.79 19.34 -7.12
N ILE A 49 -22.55 18.05 -6.96
CA ILE A 49 -21.88 17.18 -7.93
C ILE A 49 -22.88 16.11 -8.36
N ASP A 50 -23.41 16.24 -9.58
CA ASP A 50 -24.21 15.18 -10.17
C ASP A 50 -23.31 14.07 -10.68
N GLY A 51 -23.40 12.89 -10.09
CA GLY A 51 -22.60 11.74 -10.48
C GLY A 51 -23.08 11.05 -11.76
N ALA A 52 -24.27 11.40 -12.28
CA ALA A 52 -24.85 10.81 -13.50
C ALA A 52 -24.83 9.26 -13.48
N GLY A 53 -25.01 8.65 -12.32
CA GLY A 53 -24.98 7.20 -12.13
C GLY A 53 -23.57 6.61 -11.91
N ALA A 54 -22.52 7.42 -11.87
CA ALA A 54 -21.17 6.98 -11.54
C ALA A 54 -21.08 6.36 -10.14
N THR A 55 -20.08 5.51 -9.92
CA THR A 55 -19.86 4.86 -8.63
C THR A 55 -19.10 5.77 -7.68
N LEU A 56 -19.67 6.05 -6.51
CA LEU A 56 -18.98 6.71 -5.39
C LEU A 56 -18.53 5.65 -4.40
N MET A 57 -17.21 5.60 -4.12
CA MET A 57 -16.60 4.60 -3.26
C MET A 57 -15.52 5.23 -2.35
N PRO A 58 -15.06 4.53 -1.30
CA PRO A 58 -13.95 5.00 -0.49
C PRO A 58 -12.67 5.09 -1.32
N GLY A 59 -11.76 6.00 -0.93
CA GLY A 59 -10.40 6.01 -1.44
C GLY A 59 -9.66 4.71 -1.16
N LEU A 60 -8.74 4.34 -2.05
CA LEU A 60 -7.93 3.12 -1.94
C LEU A 60 -6.79 3.30 -0.95
N CYS A 61 -6.33 2.18 -0.38
CA CYS A 61 -5.15 2.09 0.46
C CYS A 61 -4.12 1.16 -0.18
N GLU A 62 -2.87 1.63 -0.26
CA GLU A 62 -1.70 0.82 -0.64
C GLU A 62 -0.95 0.39 0.62
N ALA A 63 -0.75 -0.92 0.79
CA ALA A 63 -0.14 -1.47 2.01
C ALA A 63 1.38 -1.70 1.90
N HIS A 64 1.97 -1.56 0.70
CA HIS A 64 3.39 -1.83 0.44
C HIS A 64 4.00 -0.71 -0.42
N THR A 65 4.17 0.47 0.18
CA THR A 65 4.53 1.68 -0.57
C THR A 65 6.01 2.02 -0.42
N HIS A 66 6.67 2.30 -1.54
CA HIS A 66 8.05 2.77 -1.61
C HIS A 66 8.14 4.09 -2.39
N PHE A 67 7.79 5.23 -1.82
CA PHE A 67 7.87 6.52 -2.54
C PHE A 67 9.28 6.84 -3.01
N SER A 68 10.29 6.27 -2.39
CA SER A 68 11.70 6.49 -2.72
C SER A 68 12.27 5.53 -3.77
N TRP A 69 11.55 4.51 -4.19
CA TRP A 69 11.91 3.76 -5.39
C TRP A 69 11.63 4.63 -6.61
N ASN A 70 12.59 4.77 -7.52
CA ASN A 70 12.58 5.82 -8.54
C ASN A 70 12.25 5.32 -9.95
N ASP A 71 11.47 4.26 -10.06
CA ASP A 71 11.13 3.57 -11.32
C ASP A 71 12.39 3.15 -12.11
N ALA A 72 13.53 2.94 -11.44
CA ALA A 72 14.77 2.46 -12.04
C ALA A 72 14.78 0.93 -12.19
N ALA A 73 15.59 0.45 -13.14
CA ALA A 73 15.74 -0.99 -13.36
C ALA A 73 16.73 -1.66 -12.40
N THR A 74 17.52 -0.87 -11.66
CA THR A 74 18.55 -1.37 -10.74
C THR A 74 18.48 -0.71 -9.38
N LEU A 75 18.80 -1.46 -8.34
CA LEU A 75 18.86 -0.97 -6.96
C LEU A 75 19.88 0.16 -6.79
N SER A 76 21.04 0.05 -7.43
CA SER A 76 22.10 1.07 -7.36
C SER A 76 21.63 2.45 -7.85
N ALA A 77 20.77 2.52 -8.85
CA ALA A 77 20.24 3.79 -9.34
C ALA A 77 19.29 4.48 -8.33
N ILE A 78 18.63 3.70 -7.48
CA ILE A 78 17.82 4.24 -6.38
C ILE A 78 18.72 4.78 -5.26
N GLN A 79 19.74 4.03 -4.87
CA GLN A 79 20.64 4.38 -3.79
C GLN A 79 21.49 5.61 -4.10
N THR A 80 22.00 5.72 -5.32
CA THR A 80 22.92 6.78 -5.75
C THR A 80 22.23 8.10 -6.09
N MET A 81 20.88 8.14 -6.12
CA MET A 81 20.15 9.40 -6.32
C MET A 81 20.51 10.41 -5.21
N PRO A 82 20.93 11.66 -5.54
CA PRO A 82 21.19 12.69 -4.55
C PRO A 82 19.97 12.96 -3.67
N LEU A 83 20.20 13.25 -2.38
CA LEU A 83 19.11 13.38 -1.39
C LEU A 83 18.08 14.44 -1.78
N GLU A 84 18.53 15.58 -2.31
CA GLU A 84 17.69 16.71 -2.72
C GLU A 84 16.77 16.32 -3.87
N GLU A 85 17.31 15.64 -4.87
CA GLU A 85 16.55 15.13 -6.02
C GLU A 85 15.60 14.02 -5.57
N HIS A 86 16.04 13.17 -4.64
CA HIS A 86 15.25 12.08 -4.10
C HIS A 86 14.01 12.60 -3.34
N VAL A 87 14.14 13.68 -2.56
CA VAL A 87 13.00 14.33 -1.91
C VAL A 87 11.98 14.83 -2.94
N LEU A 88 12.45 15.49 -4.01
CA LEU A 88 11.58 15.97 -5.08
C LEU A 88 10.90 14.83 -5.82
N TRP A 89 11.63 13.74 -6.07
CA TRP A 89 11.07 12.51 -6.64
C TRP A 89 9.94 11.96 -5.77
N CYS A 90 10.18 11.75 -4.46
CA CYS A 90 9.18 11.24 -3.54
C CYS A 90 7.94 12.14 -3.47
N ALA A 91 8.10 13.46 -3.50
CA ALA A 91 6.99 14.41 -3.53
C ALA A 91 6.14 14.25 -4.81
N LYS A 92 6.79 14.07 -5.96
CA LYS A 92 6.12 13.77 -7.25
C LYS A 92 5.36 12.45 -7.18
N VAL A 93 5.96 11.40 -6.62
CA VAL A 93 5.33 10.08 -6.49
C VAL A 93 4.13 10.15 -5.55
N ALA A 94 4.26 10.80 -4.39
CA ALA A 94 3.15 10.96 -3.44
C ALA A 94 1.92 11.64 -4.09
N LYS A 95 2.14 12.70 -4.89
CA LYS A 95 1.08 13.34 -5.66
C LYS A 95 0.42 12.37 -6.64
N ARG A 96 1.23 11.61 -7.39
CA ARG A 96 0.72 10.62 -8.38
C ARG A 96 -0.12 9.52 -7.72
N TYR A 97 0.26 9.04 -6.54
CA TYR A 97 -0.54 8.05 -5.78
C TYR A 97 -1.91 8.62 -5.42
N LEU A 98 -1.96 9.84 -4.91
CA LEU A 98 -3.22 10.49 -4.58
C LEU A 98 -4.11 10.65 -5.83
N GLU A 99 -3.55 11.11 -6.94
CA GLU A 99 -4.27 11.28 -8.21
C GLU A 99 -4.73 9.95 -8.82
N ALA A 100 -4.03 8.85 -8.51
CA ALA A 100 -4.42 7.48 -8.89
C ALA A 100 -5.49 6.87 -7.94
N GLY A 101 -6.04 7.65 -6.99
CA GLY A 101 -7.12 7.21 -6.11
C GLY A 101 -6.66 6.57 -4.79
N PHE A 102 -5.35 6.49 -4.54
CA PHE A 102 -4.83 6.02 -3.25
C PHE A 102 -4.82 7.18 -2.25
N THR A 103 -5.83 7.27 -1.41
CA THR A 103 -5.94 8.33 -0.39
C THR A 103 -5.16 8.00 0.87
N SER A 104 -4.75 6.75 1.05
CA SER A 104 -3.95 6.26 2.17
C SER A 104 -2.86 5.31 1.69
N CYS A 105 -1.67 5.39 2.31
CA CYS A 105 -0.53 4.52 2.00
C CYS A 105 0.27 4.16 3.26
N VAL A 106 0.75 2.92 3.32
CA VAL A 106 1.67 2.44 4.35
C VAL A 106 3.05 2.31 3.74
N GLY A 107 4.01 3.10 4.22
CA GLY A 107 5.41 2.97 3.84
C GLY A 107 5.97 1.61 4.23
N ALA A 108 6.64 0.95 3.30
CA ALA A 108 7.24 -0.36 3.50
C ALA A 108 8.72 -0.28 3.83
N ALA A 109 9.42 0.64 3.20
CA ALA A 109 10.78 1.06 3.52
C ALA A 109 11.13 2.34 2.75
N CYS A 110 12.12 3.08 3.19
CA CYS A 110 12.66 4.22 2.45
C CYS A 110 14.15 4.06 2.13
N ALA A 111 14.59 4.61 0.99
CA ALA A 111 15.98 4.48 0.53
C ALA A 111 16.98 5.31 1.33
N LYS A 112 16.53 6.31 2.07
CA LYS A 112 17.38 7.19 2.90
C LYS A 112 16.75 7.37 4.28
N PRO A 113 17.52 7.65 5.33
CA PRO A 113 17.07 7.54 6.73
C PRO A 113 15.80 8.30 7.11
N ARG A 114 15.45 9.38 6.38
CA ARG A 114 14.35 10.28 6.75
C ARG A 114 13.39 10.62 5.62
N LEU A 115 13.54 10.04 4.41
CA LEU A 115 12.72 10.42 3.26
C LEU A 115 11.23 10.30 3.54
N ASP A 116 10.77 9.16 4.01
CA ASP A 116 9.37 8.93 4.34
C ASP A 116 8.83 9.89 5.39
N VAL A 117 9.62 10.16 6.43
CA VAL A 117 9.24 11.11 7.49
C VAL A 117 9.10 12.54 6.94
N VAL A 118 10.02 12.96 6.09
CA VAL A 118 9.97 14.30 5.46
C VAL A 118 8.73 14.42 4.57
N ILE A 119 8.47 13.43 3.74
CA ILE A 119 7.31 13.42 2.83
C ILE A 119 5.99 13.40 3.62
N ARG A 120 5.86 12.50 4.61
CA ARG A 120 4.67 12.48 5.49
C ARG A 120 4.43 13.83 6.15
N ASN A 121 5.48 14.44 6.71
CA ASN A 121 5.37 15.73 7.40
C ASN A 121 4.99 16.84 6.44
N ALA A 122 5.56 16.86 5.23
CA ALA A 122 5.22 17.84 4.20
C ALA A 122 3.77 17.71 3.71
N ILE A 123 3.28 16.48 3.56
CA ILE A 123 1.86 16.21 3.24
C ILE A 123 0.96 16.71 4.38
N ASN A 124 1.28 16.37 5.64
CA ASN A 124 0.47 16.75 6.80
C ASN A 124 0.46 18.26 7.03
N ALA A 125 1.54 18.95 6.67
CA ALA A 125 1.63 20.42 6.72
C ALA A 125 0.99 21.13 5.50
N GLY A 126 0.46 20.37 4.52
CA GLY A 126 -0.11 20.92 3.29
C GLY A 126 0.92 21.55 2.34
N GLN A 127 2.20 21.26 2.52
CA GLN A 127 3.28 21.77 1.66
C GLN A 127 3.31 21.08 0.30
N ILE A 128 2.95 19.80 0.27
CA ILE A 128 2.82 18.99 -0.94
C ILE A 128 1.52 18.18 -0.93
N PRO A 129 0.91 17.92 -2.09
CA PRO A 129 -0.19 16.97 -2.17
C PRO A 129 0.32 15.53 -1.99
N GLY A 130 -0.50 14.68 -1.38
CA GLY A 130 -0.20 13.26 -1.21
C GLY A 130 -1.25 12.54 -0.37
N PRO A 131 -1.20 11.20 -0.32
CA PRO A 131 -2.09 10.39 0.50
C PRO A 131 -1.80 10.58 2.01
N ARG A 132 -2.69 10.13 2.84
CA ARG A 132 -2.41 9.90 4.26
C ARG A 132 -1.34 8.83 4.36
N TYR A 133 -0.19 9.15 4.96
CA TYR A 133 0.99 8.31 4.87
C TYR A 133 1.50 7.88 6.25
N LEU A 134 1.79 6.60 6.41
CA LEU A 134 2.55 6.07 7.54
C LEU A 134 4.01 5.86 7.10
N ALA A 135 4.92 6.62 7.71
CA ALA A 135 6.32 6.64 7.32
C ALA A 135 7.08 5.43 7.88
N ALA A 136 7.82 4.71 7.03
CA ALA A 136 8.69 3.61 7.42
C ALA A 136 10.14 4.05 7.67
N SER A 137 10.91 3.19 8.37
CA SER A 137 12.37 3.27 8.42
C SER A 137 13.00 2.84 7.09
N GLN A 138 14.31 2.99 6.94
CA GLN A 138 15.05 2.13 6.02
C GLN A 138 14.87 0.66 6.44
N GLU A 139 15.21 -0.24 5.54
CA GLU A 139 15.34 -1.65 5.86
C GLU A 139 16.40 -1.85 6.94
N ILE A 140 16.09 -2.58 8.00
CA ILE A 140 17.10 -3.08 8.93
C ILE A 140 17.36 -4.53 8.56
N THR A 141 18.61 -4.84 8.31
CA THR A 141 19.05 -6.14 7.80
C THR A 141 20.33 -6.60 8.50
N VAL A 142 20.80 -7.79 8.19
CA VAL A 142 22.09 -8.32 8.65
C VAL A 142 23.06 -8.42 7.48
N LEU A 143 24.36 -8.46 7.79
CA LEU A 143 25.41 -8.50 6.78
C LEU A 143 25.21 -9.65 5.79
N GLY A 144 25.23 -9.34 4.50
CA GLY A 144 25.08 -10.29 3.40
C GLY A 144 23.63 -10.70 3.08
N ALA A 145 22.64 -10.21 3.81
CA ALA A 145 21.23 -10.47 3.53
C ALA A 145 20.61 -9.39 2.63
N LEU A 146 19.35 -9.59 2.25
CA LEU A 146 18.56 -8.60 1.50
C LEU A 146 18.65 -7.22 2.15
N GLY A 147 18.95 -6.21 1.36
CA GLY A 147 19.12 -4.82 1.82
C GLY A 147 20.57 -4.44 2.11
N ASP A 148 21.49 -5.42 2.14
CA ASP A 148 22.93 -5.18 2.13
C ASP A 148 23.45 -5.27 0.69
N GLU A 149 23.32 -4.17 -0.03
CA GLU A 149 23.69 -4.10 -1.45
C GLU A 149 25.13 -3.63 -1.68
N THR A 150 25.93 -3.48 -0.59
CA THR A 150 27.32 -3.08 -0.70
C THR A 150 28.19 -4.25 -1.15
N LEU A 151 29.17 -3.95 -2.01
CA LEU A 151 30.16 -4.95 -2.39
C LEU A 151 31.19 -5.08 -1.25
N PRO A 152 31.61 -6.30 -0.87
CA PRO A 152 32.51 -6.51 0.26
C PRO A 152 33.86 -5.78 0.16
N HIS A 153 34.33 -5.53 -1.08
CA HIS A 153 35.58 -4.82 -1.37
C HIS A 153 35.37 -3.30 -1.59
N LEU A 154 34.11 -2.81 -1.57
CA LEU A 154 33.74 -1.41 -1.66
C LEU A 154 32.74 -1.07 -0.54
N PRO A 155 33.20 -1.04 0.72
CA PRO A 155 32.32 -0.94 1.88
C PRO A 155 31.86 0.51 2.11
N PHE A 156 31.04 1.03 1.22
CA PHE A 156 30.40 2.34 1.37
C PHE A 156 28.95 2.15 1.87
N PRO A 157 28.73 2.09 3.20
CA PRO A 157 27.41 1.82 3.76
C PRO A 157 26.35 2.85 3.37
N GLU A 158 26.75 4.06 2.99
CA GLU A 158 25.89 5.11 2.46
C GLU A 158 25.24 4.75 1.12
N PHE A 159 25.73 3.74 0.43
CA PHE A 159 25.15 3.20 -0.79
C PHE A 159 24.25 2.00 -0.55
N SER A 160 24.06 1.59 0.70
CA SER A 160 23.14 0.50 1.05
C SER A 160 21.71 0.98 1.23
N PHE A 161 20.75 0.19 0.77
CA PHE A 161 19.32 0.41 1.08
C PHE A 161 19.06 0.22 2.57
N GLY A 162 19.64 -0.83 3.11
CA GLY A 162 19.46 -1.24 4.48
C GLY A 162 20.53 -0.69 5.40
N VAL A 163 20.22 -0.75 6.68
CA VAL A 163 21.15 -0.56 7.77
C VAL A 163 21.51 -1.93 8.30
N ASN A 164 22.79 -2.31 8.13
CA ASN A 164 23.31 -3.57 8.63
C ASN A 164 23.46 -3.53 10.14
N VAL A 165 23.02 -4.58 10.81
CA VAL A 165 23.16 -4.80 12.25
C VAL A 165 23.70 -6.20 12.53
N SER A 166 24.43 -6.34 13.62
CA SER A 166 24.91 -7.63 14.14
C SER A 166 24.61 -7.70 15.63
N GLY A 167 23.62 -8.52 15.99
CA GLY A 167 23.20 -8.73 17.36
C GLY A 167 22.25 -7.66 17.91
N ALA A 168 21.74 -7.97 19.09
CA ALA A 168 20.67 -7.22 19.74
C ALA A 168 21.02 -5.77 20.08
N ASP A 169 22.29 -5.45 20.35
CA ASP A 169 22.70 -4.09 20.75
C ASP A 169 22.72 -3.14 19.55
N GLU A 170 23.25 -3.58 18.41
CA GLU A 170 23.23 -2.79 17.18
C GLU A 170 21.80 -2.63 16.68
N MET A 171 20.99 -3.69 16.73
CA MET A 171 19.56 -3.62 16.43
C MET A 171 18.86 -2.56 17.27
N ARG A 172 19.04 -2.56 18.60
CA ARG A 172 18.45 -1.52 19.46
C ARG A 172 18.91 -0.13 19.09
N LYS A 173 20.17 0.05 18.76
CA LYS A 173 20.73 1.34 18.34
C LYS A 173 20.08 1.83 17.05
N ALA A 174 19.97 0.98 16.04
CA ALA A 174 19.34 1.30 14.76
C ALA A 174 17.86 1.67 14.95
N VAL A 175 17.09 0.84 15.66
CA VAL A 175 15.67 1.08 15.93
C VAL A 175 15.46 2.40 16.68
N ARG A 176 16.24 2.67 17.73
CA ARG A 176 16.15 3.94 18.47
C ARG A 176 16.46 5.16 17.61
N LEU A 177 17.40 5.03 16.67
CA LEU A 177 17.71 6.10 15.72
C LEU A 177 16.52 6.40 14.81
N PHE A 178 15.91 5.40 14.20
CA PHE A 178 14.73 5.60 13.35
C PHE A 178 13.54 6.14 14.14
N LEU A 179 13.32 5.64 15.35
CA LEU A 179 12.27 6.17 16.23
C LEU A 179 12.53 7.65 16.61
N LYS A 180 13.80 8.04 16.82
CA LYS A 180 14.20 9.45 17.01
C LYS A 180 13.93 10.29 15.75
N TYR A 181 14.07 9.73 14.56
CA TYR A 181 13.70 10.41 13.30
C TYR A 181 12.19 10.58 13.16
N GLY A 182 11.39 9.82 13.89
CA GLY A 182 9.95 9.97 13.94
C GLY A 182 9.18 9.06 12.98
N VAL A 183 9.70 7.89 12.64
CA VAL A 183 8.99 6.90 11.82
C VAL A 183 7.74 6.36 12.53
N ASP A 184 6.79 5.87 11.77
CA ASP A 184 5.58 5.21 12.25
C ASP A 184 5.77 3.70 12.33
N SER A 185 6.64 3.15 11.48
CA SER A 185 6.94 1.72 11.41
C SER A 185 8.43 1.45 11.30
N ILE A 186 8.87 0.36 11.91
CA ILE A 186 10.23 -0.20 11.78
C ILE A 186 10.17 -1.37 10.82
N LYS A 187 10.94 -1.32 9.73
CA LYS A 187 11.05 -2.36 8.71
C LYS A 187 12.24 -3.27 8.99
N LEU A 188 11.94 -4.56 9.11
CA LEU A 188 12.92 -5.64 9.28
C LEU A 188 12.92 -6.53 8.03
N ASN A 189 14.10 -6.93 7.55
CA ASN A 189 14.25 -7.95 6.52
C ASN A 189 14.59 -9.27 7.19
N LEU A 190 13.60 -10.14 7.36
CA LEU A 190 13.74 -11.42 8.06
C LEU A 190 14.19 -12.55 7.11
N SER A 191 13.81 -12.46 5.84
CA SER A 191 14.19 -13.45 4.81
C SER A 191 15.00 -12.80 3.69
N GLY A 192 15.56 -13.65 2.83
CA GLY A 192 16.12 -13.23 1.56
C GLY A 192 15.06 -12.96 0.49
N ASP A 193 15.53 -12.74 -0.74
CA ASP A 193 14.73 -12.60 -1.95
C ASP A 193 15.47 -13.13 -3.19
N ASN A 194 14.83 -12.99 -4.37
CA ASN A 194 15.42 -13.48 -5.62
C ASN A 194 16.32 -12.45 -6.34
N PHE A 195 16.46 -11.22 -5.80
CA PHE A 195 17.41 -10.22 -6.29
C PHE A 195 18.80 -10.37 -5.67
N THR A 196 18.89 -11.01 -4.51
CA THR A 196 20.10 -11.13 -3.70
C THR A 196 20.61 -12.58 -3.76
N PRO A 197 21.52 -12.93 -4.71
CA PRO A 197 21.88 -14.33 -4.96
C PRO A 197 22.43 -15.09 -3.75
N GLN A 198 23.11 -14.40 -2.82
CA GLN A 198 23.62 -15.00 -1.58
C GLN A 198 22.54 -15.18 -0.51
N SER A 199 21.36 -14.59 -0.69
CA SER A 199 20.26 -14.59 0.27
C SER A 199 18.95 -15.02 -0.39
N PRO A 200 18.80 -16.33 -0.75
CA PRO A 200 17.60 -16.83 -1.42
C PRO A 200 16.31 -16.58 -0.64
N ALA A 201 15.21 -16.46 -1.37
CA ALA A 201 13.89 -16.09 -0.83
C ALA A 201 13.38 -17.03 0.29
N GLU A 202 13.74 -18.31 0.24
CA GLU A 202 13.33 -19.33 1.22
C GLU A 202 14.17 -19.33 2.50
N THR A 203 15.20 -18.48 2.60
CA THR A 203 16.11 -18.45 3.74
C THR A 203 15.72 -17.41 4.77
N THR A 204 15.93 -17.71 6.05
CA THR A 204 15.73 -16.79 7.18
C THR A 204 17.07 -16.34 7.70
N TRP A 205 17.26 -15.02 7.90
CA TRP A 205 18.56 -14.43 8.15
C TRP A 205 18.73 -13.80 9.54
N MET A 206 17.69 -13.14 10.06
CA MET A 206 17.76 -12.54 11.39
C MET A 206 17.62 -13.59 12.48
N LEU A 207 18.38 -13.42 13.56
CA LEU A 207 18.23 -14.21 14.78
C LEU A 207 17.02 -13.73 15.60
N ASP A 208 16.40 -14.63 16.35
CA ASP A 208 15.26 -14.31 17.23
C ASP A 208 15.61 -13.20 18.24
N GLU A 209 16.82 -13.15 18.75
CA GLU A 209 17.30 -12.12 19.68
C GLU A 209 17.35 -10.72 19.06
N GLU A 210 17.66 -10.62 17.76
CA GLU A 210 17.66 -9.36 17.02
C GLU A 210 16.25 -8.85 16.79
N VAL A 211 15.33 -9.73 16.38
CA VAL A 211 13.93 -9.40 16.18
C VAL A 211 13.25 -9.03 17.52
N ASP A 212 13.55 -9.77 18.61
CA ASP A 212 13.05 -9.43 19.95
C ASP A 212 13.53 -8.05 20.39
N ALA A 213 14.82 -7.76 20.20
CA ALA A 213 15.40 -6.46 20.55
C ALA A 213 14.72 -5.31 19.79
N ALA A 214 14.43 -5.49 18.49
CA ALA A 214 13.69 -4.52 17.69
C ALA A 214 12.26 -4.33 18.22
N MET A 215 11.52 -5.42 18.37
CA MET A 215 10.11 -5.37 18.71
C MET A 215 9.83 -4.91 20.12
N ARG A 216 10.75 -5.10 21.08
CA ARG A 216 10.68 -4.47 22.41
C ARG A 216 10.71 -2.95 22.31
N GLU A 217 11.66 -2.38 21.55
CA GLU A 217 11.76 -0.93 21.36
C GLU A 217 10.53 -0.36 20.66
N VAL A 218 10.01 -1.06 19.66
CA VAL A 218 8.79 -0.72 18.92
C VAL A 218 7.59 -0.64 19.83
N ARG A 219 7.33 -1.72 20.61
CA ARG A 219 6.17 -1.82 21.52
C ARG A 219 6.21 -0.79 22.63
N MET A 220 7.39 -0.57 23.24
CA MET A 220 7.54 0.42 24.33
C MET A 220 7.18 1.84 23.90
N ARG A 221 7.19 2.14 22.60
CA ARG A 221 6.88 3.46 22.04
C ARG A 221 5.58 3.52 21.25
N GLY A 222 4.77 2.47 21.33
CA GLY A 222 3.49 2.39 20.62
C GLY A 222 3.63 2.50 19.09
N LYS A 223 4.75 1.99 18.55
CA LYS A 223 5.03 1.96 17.11
C LYS A 223 4.73 0.57 16.54
N ARG A 224 4.92 0.40 15.22
CA ARG A 224 4.62 -0.84 14.51
C ARG A 224 5.89 -1.50 14.00
N GLY A 225 5.91 -2.83 14.01
CA GLY A 225 6.89 -3.63 13.29
C GLY A 225 6.29 -4.13 11.97
N ILE A 226 7.05 -4.00 10.90
CA ILE A 226 6.70 -4.49 9.58
C ILE A 226 7.88 -5.31 9.04
N ALA A 227 7.60 -6.40 8.33
CA ALA A 227 8.68 -7.32 7.94
C ALA A 227 8.57 -7.78 6.49
N HIS A 228 9.70 -7.76 5.77
CA HIS A 228 9.91 -8.62 4.62
C HIS A 228 10.11 -10.05 5.14
N ALA A 229 9.24 -10.98 4.78
CA ALA A 229 9.27 -12.36 5.24
C ALA A 229 8.65 -13.28 4.17
N ARG A 230 9.48 -13.92 3.37
CA ARG A 230 9.06 -14.82 2.29
C ARG A 230 9.06 -16.27 2.74
N SER A 231 10.10 -16.70 3.47
CA SER A 231 10.23 -18.07 3.99
C SER A 231 9.22 -18.37 5.10
N SER A 232 8.81 -19.64 5.25
CA SER A 232 7.91 -20.06 6.31
C SER A 232 8.45 -19.71 7.71
N ASP A 233 9.74 -19.97 7.95
CA ASP A 233 10.35 -19.70 9.25
C ASP A 233 10.40 -18.19 9.57
N SER A 234 10.63 -17.33 8.58
CA SER A 234 10.60 -15.88 8.77
C SER A 234 9.18 -15.37 9.09
N VAL A 235 8.14 -15.95 8.48
CA VAL A 235 6.74 -15.65 8.80
C VAL A 235 6.42 -16.09 10.23
N LYS A 236 6.82 -17.29 10.64
CA LYS A 236 6.65 -17.78 12.02
C LYS A 236 7.40 -16.88 13.02
N GLN A 237 8.63 -16.48 12.68
CA GLN A 237 9.43 -15.54 13.48
C GLN A 237 8.71 -14.19 13.63
N ALA A 238 8.21 -13.61 12.54
CA ALA A 238 7.44 -12.37 12.57
C ALA A 238 6.23 -12.48 13.51
N LEU A 239 5.50 -13.59 13.46
CA LEU A 239 4.32 -13.83 14.30
C LEU A 239 4.67 -14.00 15.77
N ARG A 240 5.73 -14.76 16.10
CA ARG A 240 6.22 -14.95 17.50
C ARG A 240 6.61 -13.63 18.13
N HIS A 241 7.26 -12.75 17.38
CA HIS A 241 7.73 -11.46 17.89
C HIS A 241 6.70 -10.32 17.78
N GLY A 242 5.50 -10.60 17.26
CA GLY A 242 4.39 -9.64 17.24
C GLY A 242 4.51 -8.55 16.19
N ILE A 243 5.07 -8.88 15.04
CA ILE A 243 5.05 -8.03 13.84
C ILE A 243 3.59 -7.80 13.41
N ASP A 244 3.29 -6.59 12.94
CA ASP A 244 1.93 -6.17 12.60
C ASP A 244 1.56 -6.33 11.12
N LEU A 245 2.57 -6.28 10.23
CA LEU A 245 2.39 -6.39 8.79
C LEU A 245 3.51 -7.23 8.21
N ILE A 246 3.14 -8.27 7.48
CA ILE A 246 4.07 -9.16 6.77
C ILE A 246 3.96 -8.87 5.28
N TYR A 247 5.10 -8.53 4.68
CA TYR A 247 5.24 -8.44 3.23
C TYR A 247 5.60 -9.81 2.64
N HIS A 248 5.02 -10.11 1.49
CA HIS A 248 5.19 -11.32 0.68
C HIS A 248 4.51 -12.56 1.25
N ALA A 249 5.07 -13.22 2.27
CA ALA A 249 4.58 -14.49 2.82
C ALA A 249 4.41 -15.57 1.73
N SER A 250 5.43 -15.72 0.86
CA SER A 250 5.36 -16.55 -0.35
C SER A 250 5.38 -18.04 -0.05
N PHE A 251 6.32 -18.48 0.82
CA PHE A 251 6.57 -19.92 1.10
C PHE A 251 6.02 -20.33 2.47
N VAL A 252 4.69 -20.32 2.60
CA VAL A 252 4.04 -20.56 3.91
C VAL A 252 3.59 -22.01 4.03
N ASP A 253 4.12 -22.73 5.04
CA ASP A 253 3.69 -24.08 5.38
C ASP A 253 2.38 -24.08 6.22
N ASN A 254 1.88 -25.26 6.54
CA ASN A 254 0.63 -25.38 7.29
C ASN A 254 0.72 -24.80 8.72
N GLU A 255 1.86 -24.95 9.39
CA GLU A 255 2.07 -24.38 10.73
C GLU A 255 2.03 -22.84 10.68
N ALA A 256 2.74 -22.21 9.74
CA ALA A 256 2.69 -20.77 9.58
C ALA A 256 1.28 -20.27 9.19
N LEU A 257 0.54 -21.02 8.37
CA LEU A 257 -0.87 -20.72 8.06
C LEU A 257 -1.76 -20.78 9.30
N ASP A 258 -1.57 -21.77 10.17
CA ASP A 258 -2.33 -21.89 11.43
C ASP A 258 -1.99 -20.72 12.39
N MET A 259 -0.72 -20.33 12.47
CA MET A 259 -0.28 -19.16 13.24
C MET A 259 -0.84 -17.85 12.68
N LEU A 260 -0.87 -17.68 11.35
CA LEU A 260 -1.47 -16.52 10.69
C LEU A 260 -2.97 -16.44 10.97
N GLU A 261 -3.68 -17.57 10.88
CA GLU A 261 -5.11 -17.64 11.17
C GLU A 261 -5.41 -17.30 12.63
N ALA A 262 -4.63 -17.82 13.56
CA ALA A 262 -4.74 -17.47 14.98
C ALA A 262 -4.49 -15.98 15.26
N ALA A 263 -3.69 -15.32 14.42
CA ALA A 263 -3.35 -13.90 14.53
C ALA A 263 -4.17 -12.97 13.61
N LYS A 264 -5.16 -13.47 12.86
CA LYS A 264 -5.82 -12.76 11.76
C LYS A 264 -6.49 -11.44 12.14
N ASP A 265 -6.90 -11.29 13.41
CA ASP A 265 -7.50 -10.04 13.89
C ASP A 265 -6.47 -8.95 14.21
N ARG A 266 -5.19 -9.30 14.25
CA ARG A 266 -4.08 -8.41 14.54
C ARG A 266 -3.19 -8.14 13.34
N ILE A 267 -2.96 -9.14 12.50
CA ILE A 267 -1.97 -9.10 11.42
C ILE A 267 -2.57 -8.71 10.07
N PHE A 268 -1.71 -8.16 9.21
CA PHE A 268 -1.99 -7.92 7.80
C PHE A 268 -0.90 -8.57 6.95
N VAL A 269 -1.26 -8.94 5.71
CA VAL A 269 -0.32 -9.44 4.71
C VAL A 269 -0.44 -8.58 3.45
N ALA A 270 0.69 -8.12 2.90
CA ALA A 270 0.76 -7.40 1.63
C ALA A 270 1.72 -8.16 0.69
N PRO A 271 1.20 -8.84 -0.34
CA PRO A 271 1.89 -10.00 -0.93
C PRO A 271 3.02 -9.70 -1.90
N GLY A 272 3.17 -8.47 -2.44
CA GLY A 272 4.18 -8.18 -3.46
C GLY A 272 3.97 -8.96 -4.77
N ILE A 273 2.74 -9.36 -5.09
CA ILE A 273 2.46 -10.25 -6.23
C ILE A 273 2.75 -9.60 -7.58
N ALA A 274 2.65 -8.26 -7.67
CA ALA A 274 2.88 -7.57 -8.93
C ALA A 274 4.35 -7.64 -9.37
N ILE A 275 5.30 -7.56 -8.44
CA ILE A 275 6.72 -7.68 -8.81
C ILE A 275 7.06 -9.08 -9.31
N LEU A 276 6.50 -10.14 -8.69
CA LEU A 276 6.71 -11.52 -9.16
C LEU A 276 6.17 -11.70 -10.58
N TYR A 277 4.96 -11.18 -10.85
CA TYR A 277 4.38 -11.22 -12.18
C TYR A 277 5.23 -10.45 -13.20
N ALA A 278 5.66 -9.24 -12.86
CA ALA A 278 6.42 -8.39 -13.77
C ALA A 278 7.80 -8.99 -14.09
N MET A 279 8.48 -9.59 -13.11
CA MET A 279 9.75 -10.27 -13.34
C MET A 279 9.62 -11.41 -14.35
N LEU A 280 8.55 -12.20 -14.27
CA LEU A 280 8.32 -13.32 -15.18
C LEU A 280 7.83 -12.89 -16.57
N HIS A 281 7.09 -11.77 -16.68
CA HIS A 281 6.35 -11.47 -17.91
C HIS A 281 6.64 -10.11 -18.54
N GLU A 282 7.21 -9.15 -17.81
CA GLU A 282 7.32 -7.75 -18.27
C GLU A 282 8.75 -7.19 -18.18
N ALA A 283 9.66 -7.85 -17.46
CA ALA A 283 11.02 -7.35 -17.24
C ALA A 283 11.97 -7.50 -18.44
N SER A 284 11.55 -8.19 -19.51
CA SER A 284 12.40 -8.43 -20.68
C SER A 284 12.87 -7.15 -21.38
N ALA A 285 12.04 -6.11 -21.39
CA ALA A 285 12.41 -4.80 -21.93
C ALA A 285 13.52 -4.10 -21.13
N PHE A 286 13.79 -4.56 -19.92
CA PHE A 286 14.81 -4.04 -19.00
C PHE A 286 16.01 -5.00 -18.85
N GLY A 287 16.14 -5.98 -19.74
CA GLY A 287 17.27 -6.90 -19.80
C GLY A 287 17.10 -8.20 -18.97
N ILE A 288 15.98 -8.41 -18.32
CA ILE A 288 15.71 -9.65 -17.56
C ILE A 288 14.72 -10.49 -18.36
N THR A 289 15.24 -11.49 -19.09
CA THR A 289 14.40 -12.41 -19.86
C THR A 289 13.61 -13.33 -18.92
N ASN A 290 12.51 -13.92 -19.43
CA ASN A 290 11.76 -14.92 -18.65
C ASN A 290 12.65 -16.10 -18.20
N ALA A 291 13.57 -16.59 -19.05
CA ALA A 291 14.49 -17.66 -18.68
C ALA A 291 15.40 -17.25 -17.50
N MET A 292 15.92 -16.02 -17.51
CA MET A 292 16.70 -15.49 -16.37
C MET A 292 15.85 -15.38 -15.11
N ALA A 293 14.62 -14.87 -15.20
CA ALA A 293 13.73 -14.78 -14.05
C ALA A 293 13.40 -16.17 -13.46
N VAL A 294 13.19 -17.18 -14.32
CA VAL A 294 13.01 -18.57 -13.89
C VAL A 294 14.26 -19.11 -13.18
N GLU A 295 15.44 -18.87 -13.74
CA GLU A 295 16.73 -19.26 -13.14
C GLU A 295 16.96 -18.59 -11.78
N MET A 296 16.55 -17.33 -11.62
CA MET A 296 16.58 -16.59 -10.35
C MET A 296 15.58 -17.09 -9.30
N GLY A 297 14.67 -18.03 -9.65
CA GLY A 297 13.70 -18.61 -8.70
C GLY A 297 12.30 -17.98 -8.72
N TYR A 298 12.05 -16.97 -9.57
CA TYR A 298 10.75 -16.24 -9.58
C TYR A 298 9.57 -17.12 -9.93
N GLN A 299 9.73 -18.18 -10.77
CA GLN A 299 8.62 -19.09 -11.06
C GLN A 299 8.24 -19.93 -9.84
N ILE A 300 9.24 -20.42 -9.11
CA ILE A 300 9.00 -21.23 -7.89
C ILE A 300 8.30 -20.36 -6.85
N GLU A 301 8.76 -19.13 -6.67
CA GLU A 301 8.13 -18.22 -5.72
C GLU A 301 6.72 -17.81 -6.14
N TRP A 302 6.48 -17.54 -7.44
CA TRP A 302 5.16 -17.23 -7.96
C TRP A 302 4.16 -18.33 -7.63
N ASP A 303 4.50 -19.59 -7.93
CA ASP A 303 3.62 -20.72 -7.70
C ASP A 303 3.33 -20.93 -6.21
N ALA A 304 4.36 -20.83 -5.35
CA ALA A 304 4.22 -20.90 -3.91
C ALA A 304 3.37 -19.75 -3.33
N ALA A 305 3.59 -18.51 -3.82
CA ALA A 305 2.83 -17.34 -3.37
C ALA A 305 1.34 -17.47 -3.72
N LEU A 306 1.00 -17.91 -4.93
CA LEU A 306 -0.40 -18.12 -5.32
C LEU A 306 -1.10 -19.14 -4.42
N GLU A 307 -0.42 -20.26 -4.11
CA GLU A 307 -0.95 -21.27 -3.21
C GLU A 307 -1.14 -20.73 -1.78
N SER A 308 -0.12 -20.11 -1.23
CA SER A 308 -0.11 -19.56 0.14
C SER A 308 -1.18 -18.50 0.33
N LEU A 309 -1.24 -17.51 -0.57
CA LEU A 309 -2.17 -16.38 -0.48
C LEU A 309 -3.62 -16.81 -0.70
N SER A 310 -3.87 -17.76 -1.60
CA SER A 310 -5.22 -18.34 -1.79
C SER A 310 -5.69 -19.07 -0.54
N LYS A 311 -4.80 -19.78 0.16
CA LYS A 311 -5.10 -20.41 1.45
C LYS A 311 -5.36 -19.38 2.54
N MET A 312 -4.56 -18.31 2.60
CA MET A 312 -4.76 -17.19 3.53
C MET A 312 -6.12 -16.54 3.33
N HIS A 313 -6.48 -16.22 2.09
CA HIS A 313 -7.79 -15.65 1.77
C HIS A 313 -8.94 -16.55 2.26
N LYS A 314 -8.89 -17.85 1.96
CA LYS A 314 -9.91 -18.84 2.40
C LYS A 314 -10.03 -18.95 3.91
N ARG A 315 -8.95 -18.70 4.68
CA ARG A 315 -8.92 -18.72 6.15
C ARG A 315 -9.31 -17.36 6.76
N GLY A 316 -9.62 -16.36 5.94
CA GLY A 316 -10.03 -15.03 6.38
C GLY A 316 -8.88 -14.18 6.94
N ILE A 317 -7.65 -14.50 6.59
CA ILE A 317 -6.47 -13.66 6.87
C ILE A 317 -6.56 -12.41 5.99
N ARG A 318 -6.28 -11.25 6.57
CA ARG A 318 -6.40 -9.96 5.86
C ARG A 318 -5.23 -9.76 4.91
N VAL A 319 -5.46 -10.04 3.62
CA VAL A 319 -4.53 -9.76 2.52
C VAL A 319 -4.96 -8.45 1.86
N LEU A 320 -4.03 -7.50 1.73
CA LEU A 320 -4.27 -6.17 1.16
C LEU A 320 -3.43 -5.98 -0.11
N PRO A 321 -3.84 -5.11 -1.05
CA PRO A 321 -3.00 -4.74 -2.17
C PRO A 321 -1.70 -4.12 -1.67
N GLY A 322 -0.61 -4.52 -2.32
CA GLY A 322 0.74 -4.14 -1.97
C GLY A 322 1.70 -4.87 -2.88
N GLY A 323 1.81 -4.40 -4.14
CA GLY A 323 2.46 -5.11 -5.23
C GLY A 323 3.97 -4.91 -5.32
N ASP A 324 4.56 -4.12 -4.41
CA ASP A 324 5.99 -3.78 -4.41
C ASP A 324 6.40 -2.96 -5.64
N TYR A 325 5.72 -1.82 -5.82
CA TYR A 325 5.89 -0.92 -6.96
C TYR A 325 7.03 0.08 -6.76
N GLY A 326 7.63 0.50 -7.88
CA GLY A 326 8.67 1.54 -7.93
C GLY A 326 9.90 1.14 -8.70
N PHE A 327 9.90 -0.01 -9.36
CA PHE A 327 10.91 -0.42 -10.34
C PHE A 327 10.44 -0.13 -11.77
N ALA A 328 11.37 -0.09 -12.72
CA ALA A 328 11.05 0.15 -14.12
C ALA A 328 10.04 -0.86 -14.69
N PHE A 329 10.08 -2.10 -14.26
CA PHE A 329 9.17 -3.18 -14.65
C PHE A 329 7.89 -3.28 -13.79
N THR A 330 7.85 -2.60 -12.64
CA THR A 330 6.65 -2.39 -11.80
C THR A 330 6.55 -0.92 -11.43
N PRO A 331 6.31 0.00 -12.39
CA PRO A 331 6.36 1.42 -12.12
C PRO A 331 5.23 1.87 -11.21
N HIS A 332 5.48 2.95 -10.49
CA HIS A 332 4.48 3.59 -9.64
C HIS A 332 3.17 3.90 -10.37
N CYS A 333 2.06 3.89 -9.63
CA CYS A 333 0.71 4.18 -10.11
C CYS A 333 0.08 3.09 -10.99
N GLN A 334 0.61 1.88 -10.94
CA GLN A 334 -0.04 0.66 -11.43
C GLN A 334 -0.75 -0.11 -10.31
N ASN A 335 -0.72 0.38 -9.10
CA ASN A 335 -1.07 -0.31 -7.85
C ASN A 335 -2.48 -0.91 -7.82
N ALA A 336 -3.48 -0.26 -8.45
CA ALA A 336 -4.83 -0.83 -8.54
C ALA A 336 -4.91 -2.14 -9.36
N ARG A 337 -3.83 -2.51 -10.08
CA ARG A 337 -3.69 -3.80 -10.77
C ARG A 337 -3.70 -4.99 -9.81
N ASP A 338 -3.27 -4.80 -8.58
CA ASP A 338 -3.33 -5.85 -7.57
C ASP A 338 -4.75 -6.37 -7.35
N LEU A 339 -5.76 -5.51 -7.48
CA LEU A 339 -7.15 -5.91 -7.35
C LEU A 339 -7.57 -6.91 -8.43
N GLU A 340 -7.06 -6.70 -9.67
CA GLU A 340 -7.27 -7.65 -10.77
C GLU A 340 -6.54 -8.97 -10.50
N PHE A 341 -5.31 -8.91 -9.99
CA PHE A 341 -4.52 -10.09 -9.62
C PHE A 341 -5.17 -10.89 -8.50
N PHE A 342 -5.75 -10.22 -7.50
CA PHE A 342 -6.46 -10.90 -6.41
C PHE A 342 -7.65 -11.71 -6.94
N VAL A 343 -8.41 -11.14 -7.87
CA VAL A 343 -9.53 -11.87 -8.50
C VAL A 343 -9.02 -12.99 -9.41
N LYS A 344 -8.04 -12.68 -10.27
CA LYS A 344 -7.58 -13.62 -11.30
C LYS A 344 -6.82 -14.81 -10.72
N TYR A 345 -6.03 -14.59 -9.67
CA TYR A 345 -5.05 -15.58 -9.21
C TYR A 345 -5.28 -16.07 -7.78
N LEU A 346 -5.91 -15.28 -6.90
CA LEU A 346 -6.02 -15.62 -5.47
C LEU A 346 -7.42 -16.05 -5.05
N GLY A 347 -8.40 -16.02 -5.96
CA GLY A 347 -9.77 -16.48 -5.71
C GLY A 347 -10.68 -15.46 -5.00
N PHE A 348 -10.28 -14.19 -4.96
CA PHE A 348 -11.14 -13.11 -4.46
C PHE A 348 -12.29 -12.84 -5.43
N THR A 349 -13.44 -12.46 -4.91
CA THR A 349 -14.46 -11.77 -5.70
C THR A 349 -14.05 -10.29 -5.89
N PRO A 350 -14.58 -9.58 -6.92
CA PRO A 350 -14.31 -8.15 -7.06
C PRO A 350 -14.66 -7.33 -5.82
N MET A 351 -15.73 -7.70 -5.12
CA MET A 351 -16.13 -7.05 -3.86
C MET A 351 -15.10 -7.24 -2.75
N GLU A 352 -14.57 -8.44 -2.59
CA GLU A 352 -13.53 -8.74 -1.58
C GLU A 352 -12.23 -8.03 -1.91
N ALA A 353 -11.85 -7.95 -3.19
CA ALA A 353 -10.67 -7.21 -3.63
C ALA A 353 -10.82 -5.70 -3.30
N ILE A 354 -11.95 -5.08 -3.61
CA ILE A 354 -12.21 -3.67 -3.25
C ILE A 354 -12.24 -3.49 -1.73
N ARG A 355 -12.90 -4.39 -0.99
CA ARG A 355 -12.93 -4.35 0.47
C ARG A 355 -11.54 -4.43 1.08
N SER A 356 -10.63 -5.21 0.49
CA SER A 356 -9.24 -5.32 0.95
C SER A 356 -8.48 -3.99 0.82
N ALA A 357 -8.72 -3.24 -0.25
CA ALA A 357 -8.12 -1.93 -0.50
C ALA A 357 -8.82 -0.76 0.22
N THR A 358 -10.01 -0.97 0.79
CA THR A 358 -10.81 0.09 1.41
C THR A 358 -11.00 -0.17 2.91
N LEU A 359 -11.90 -1.06 3.30
CA LEU A 359 -12.20 -1.32 4.72
C LEU A 359 -10.95 -1.81 5.48
N TYR A 360 -10.21 -2.77 4.92
CA TYR A 360 -8.96 -3.23 5.53
C TYR A 360 -7.88 -2.14 5.46
N GLY A 361 -7.93 -1.27 4.43
CA GLY A 361 -7.13 -0.06 4.36
C GLY A 361 -7.31 0.86 5.56
N GLY A 362 -8.56 1.10 5.98
CA GLY A 362 -8.85 1.86 7.20
C GLY A 362 -8.29 1.19 8.46
N GLN A 363 -8.35 -0.13 8.52
CA GLN A 363 -7.82 -0.91 9.65
C GLN A 363 -6.28 -0.86 9.71
N ILE A 364 -5.59 -1.07 8.57
CA ILE A 364 -4.12 -1.02 8.55
C ILE A 364 -3.58 0.37 8.83
N MET A 365 -4.33 1.42 8.47
CA MET A 365 -4.03 2.81 8.83
C MET A 365 -4.32 3.13 10.31
N MET A 366 -4.72 2.14 11.12
CA MET A 366 -5.10 2.27 12.54
C MET A 366 -6.29 3.22 12.77
N ARG A 367 -7.17 3.37 11.76
CA ARG A 367 -8.35 4.23 11.80
C ARG A 367 -9.62 3.49 11.34
N PRO A 368 -9.94 2.31 11.92
CA PRO A 368 -11.02 1.44 11.44
C PRO A 368 -12.43 2.07 11.53
N ASN A 369 -12.58 3.09 12.37
CA ASN A 369 -13.85 3.78 12.59
C ASN A 369 -13.93 5.15 11.88
N GLU A 370 -12.96 5.45 11.02
CA GLU A 370 -12.87 6.74 10.34
C GLU A 370 -12.50 6.66 8.86
N LEU A 371 -11.92 5.55 8.40
CA LEU A 371 -11.44 5.36 7.03
C LEU A 371 -11.95 4.07 6.42
N GLY A 372 -12.02 4.05 5.09
CA GLY A 372 -12.28 2.86 4.29
C GLY A 372 -13.75 2.53 4.06
N ALA A 373 -14.67 3.40 4.45
CA ALA A 373 -16.09 3.23 4.17
C ALA A 373 -16.79 4.56 3.83
N VAL A 374 -17.81 4.49 2.98
CA VAL A 374 -18.76 5.59 2.75
C VAL A 374 -19.84 5.49 3.84
N LYS A 375 -19.60 6.17 4.96
CA LYS A 375 -20.43 6.07 6.16
C LYS A 375 -20.46 7.40 6.90
N ASP A 376 -21.59 7.72 7.52
CA ASP A 376 -21.74 8.91 8.37
C ASP A 376 -20.63 8.98 9.44
N GLY A 377 -20.00 10.13 9.55
CA GLY A 377 -18.90 10.41 10.49
C GLY A 377 -17.51 10.01 10.00
N PHE A 378 -17.40 9.21 8.93
CA PHE A 378 -16.10 8.83 8.36
C PHE A 378 -15.44 10.01 7.65
N LEU A 379 -14.13 9.97 7.50
CA LEU A 379 -13.39 10.96 6.71
C LEU A 379 -13.83 10.89 5.25
N ALA A 380 -13.92 12.06 4.64
CA ALA A 380 -14.30 12.18 3.24
C ALA A 380 -13.09 11.92 2.32
N ASP A 381 -12.66 10.66 2.33
CA ASP A 381 -11.68 10.10 1.41
C ASP A 381 -12.47 9.26 0.39
N LEU A 382 -12.77 9.87 -0.78
CA LEU A 382 -13.77 9.36 -1.73
C LEU A 382 -13.23 9.35 -3.16
N LEU A 383 -13.68 8.37 -3.94
CA LEU A 383 -13.50 8.30 -5.38
C LEU A 383 -14.86 8.36 -6.08
N LEU A 384 -14.98 9.19 -7.12
CA LEU A 384 -16.07 9.11 -8.08
C LEU A 384 -15.55 8.45 -9.35
N VAL A 385 -16.07 7.26 -9.66
CA VAL A 385 -15.59 6.39 -10.73
C VAL A 385 -16.63 6.26 -11.83
N ASP A 386 -16.24 6.55 -13.08
CA ASP A 386 -17.09 6.35 -14.24
C ASP A 386 -17.23 4.86 -14.55
N GLY A 387 -18.38 4.28 -14.22
CA GLY A 387 -18.70 2.88 -14.43
C GLY A 387 -18.82 2.05 -13.16
N ASP A 388 -18.79 0.74 -13.32
CA ASP A 388 -18.95 -0.26 -12.25
C ASP A 388 -17.62 -1.00 -11.97
N PRO A 389 -16.90 -0.67 -10.88
CA PRO A 389 -15.69 -1.36 -10.51
C PRO A 389 -15.88 -2.86 -10.20
N LEU A 390 -17.09 -3.27 -9.80
CA LEU A 390 -17.39 -4.70 -9.54
C LEU A 390 -17.48 -5.51 -10.82
N ALA A 391 -17.91 -4.88 -11.93
CA ALA A 391 -17.94 -5.51 -13.24
C ALA A 391 -16.57 -5.49 -13.93
N ASN A 392 -15.78 -4.44 -13.70
CA ASN A 392 -14.47 -4.28 -14.31
C ASN A 392 -13.51 -3.50 -13.38
N LEU A 393 -12.64 -4.21 -12.66
CA LEU A 393 -11.66 -3.59 -11.77
C LEU A 393 -10.62 -2.73 -12.50
N ALA A 394 -10.34 -3.01 -13.79
CA ALA A 394 -9.34 -2.29 -14.57
C ALA A 394 -9.66 -0.79 -14.73
N ILE A 395 -10.92 -0.39 -14.58
CA ILE A 395 -11.31 1.04 -14.63
C ILE A 395 -10.66 1.85 -13.49
N LEU A 396 -10.29 1.22 -12.37
CA LEU A 396 -9.62 1.88 -11.26
C LEU A 396 -8.15 2.25 -11.59
N ARG A 397 -7.58 1.69 -12.66
CA ARG A 397 -6.25 2.08 -13.16
C ARG A 397 -6.29 3.17 -14.22
N ASP A 398 -7.47 3.46 -14.76
CA ASP A 398 -7.61 4.46 -15.81
C ASP A 398 -7.87 5.85 -15.20
N PRO A 399 -6.91 6.78 -15.28
CA PRO A 399 -7.10 8.14 -14.76
C PRO A 399 -8.30 8.88 -15.36
N LYS A 400 -8.75 8.50 -16.56
CA LYS A 400 -9.93 9.10 -17.22
C LYS A 400 -11.23 8.62 -16.57
N ARG A 401 -11.23 7.42 -16.00
CA ARG A 401 -12.39 6.85 -15.33
C ARG A 401 -12.49 7.29 -13.86
N LEU A 402 -11.42 7.81 -13.26
CA LEU A 402 -11.46 8.46 -11.96
C LEU A 402 -11.94 9.91 -12.15
N LEU A 403 -13.26 10.13 -12.11
CA LEU A 403 -13.88 11.44 -12.33
C LEU A 403 -13.51 12.44 -11.22
N ALA A 404 -13.44 11.97 -9.97
CA ALA A 404 -12.97 12.77 -8.84
C ALA A 404 -12.18 11.92 -7.84
N VAL A 405 -11.21 12.56 -7.20
CA VAL A 405 -10.47 12.04 -6.05
C VAL A 405 -10.55 13.08 -4.94
N MET A 406 -11.11 12.70 -3.80
CA MET A 406 -11.24 13.55 -2.62
C MET A 406 -10.49 12.93 -1.45
N LYS A 407 -9.73 13.74 -0.72
CA LYS A 407 -9.07 13.36 0.53
C LYS A 407 -9.33 14.42 1.59
N ASP A 408 -9.75 14.02 2.78
CA ASP A 408 -10.12 14.94 3.86
C ASP A 408 -11.12 16.03 3.41
N GLY A 409 -12.07 15.69 2.52
CA GLY A 409 -13.06 16.62 2.00
C GLY A 409 -12.53 17.63 0.96
N VAL A 410 -11.27 17.52 0.55
CA VAL A 410 -10.64 18.37 -0.45
C VAL A 410 -10.38 17.57 -1.74
N PHE A 411 -10.75 18.14 -2.87
CA PHE A 411 -10.48 17.51 -4.16
C PHE A 411 -8.99 17.57 -4.51
N ALA A 412 -8.37 16.40 -4.66
CA ALA A 412 -7.07 16.27 -5.32
C ALA A 412 -7.27 16.27 -6.85
N LYS A 413 -8.37 15.70 -7.30
CA LYS A 413 -8.89 15.80 -8.66
C LYS A 413 -10.37 16.17 -8.57
N ALA A 414 -10.71 17.37 -9.02
CA ALA A 414 -12.10 17.82 -9.05
C ALA A 414 -12.81 17.22 -10.27
N PRO A 415 -14.10 16.86 -10.16
CA PRO A 415 -14.89 16.47 -11.32
C PRO A 415 -15.08 17.68 -12.25
N GLU A 416 -15.17 17.42 -13.55
CA GLU A 416 -15.65 18.44 -14.48
C GLU A 416 -17.11 18.74 -14.14
N ILE A 417 -17.36 19.94 -13.57
CA ILE A 417 -18.73 20.40 -13.34
C ILE A 417 -19.26 20.80 -14.72
N ALA A 418 -20.22 20.03 -15.25
CA ALA A 418 -20.99 20.47 -16.40
C ALA A 418 -21.57 21.85 -16.03
N SER A 419 -21.11 22.91 -16.71
CA SER A 419 -21.65 24.24 -16.51
C SER A 419 -23.17 24.16 -16.62
N GLN A 420 -23.89 24.58 -15.57
CA GLN A 420 -25.37 24.69 -15.63
C GLN A 420 -25.73 25.66 -16.77
N GLY A 421 -25.94 25.12 -17.98
CA GLY A 421 -26.17 25.95 -19.16
C GLY A 421 -26.47 25.25 -20.47
N ALA A 422 -26.37 23.93 -20.58
CA ALA A 422 -26.45 23.27 -21.90
C ALA A 422 -27.63 22.27 -22.08
N TRP A 423 -28.54 22.04 -21.12
CA TRP A 423 -29.66 21.11 -21.26
C TRP A 423 -31.02 21.79 -21.13
N GLY A 424 -31.15 22.97 -21.67
CA GLY A 424 -32.41 23.68 -21.77
C GLY A 424 -32.66 24.19 -23.18
N ARG A 425 -32.87 23.29 -24.16
CA ARG A 425 -33.66 23.55 -25.40
C ARG A 425 -33.55 22.36 -26.36
N ALA A 426 -34.43 21.42 -26.22
CA ALA A 426 -35.00 20.71 -27.36
C ALA A 426 -36.50 20.51 -27.01
N ALA A 427 -37.29 21.29 -27.70
CA ALA A 427 -38.76 21.20 -27.76
C ALA A 427 -39.18 19.94 -28.51
#